data_8147faa2cc6e36e79dffa152d977c706
#
_entry.id   8147faa2cc6e36e79dffa152d977c706
#
_cell.length_a   1.000
_cell.length_b   1.000
_cell.length_c   1.000
_cell.angle_alpha   90.00
_cell.angle_beta   90.00
_cell.angle_gamma   90.00
#
_symmetry.space_group_name_H-M   'P 1'
#
loop_
_entity.id
_entity.type
_entity.pdbx_description
1 polymer ?
#
loop_
_entity_poly.entity_id
_entity_poly.type
_entity_poly.pdbx_seq_one_letter_code
_entity_poly.pdbx_strand_id
1 'polypeptide(L)'
;MRILALDNCIYTQREMCYMSKTYLFSPIGNTDPIKYFYDGSMLHICRYYKPDVVILYLSQEMILHHEKDNRYVRSIELLGEKLGHTFEVRIIRDEQMVDVQQYDLFYHAFRRIIADIEEEMTPEDTLIVNMASGTPAMKSALLVMATLAEYRFLPIQVSTPKRRSNLEHEEREDYDVETNWELDEDNQPEAEKRCEEVRCMHLVQLLKMDMIKKHLQSYDYHAALQVGREIQRELGKEDYEWLEAADARAVLDWERMNRFLPKNNGVLWPVKAEDQNRVLLEYTLSLDLKVKRGEYADFIRAITPLGVDLLERVIEQYCGIYIEAYYSSRDSQKWSRIKLADSEVLEILNRKFTDGFRFGPVYSYHLNTIVQAKCTDALMAQRVQELVNVEQKVRNLAAHSIVSATPEWVKERTGKTVDEIMEIIKYICEKVGIADSQESWRSYDRMNKKIIERLDKTQL
;
A
#
# COMPACT_ATOMS: atom_id res chain seq x y z
N MET A 1 -23.44 -49.82 -44.74
CA MET A 1 -22.26 -50.52 -45.29
C MET A 1 -21.04 -49.64 -45.02
N ARG A 2 -20.04 -50.21 -44.34
CA ARG A 2 -18.72 -49.73 -43.93
C ARG A 2 -18.66 -48.77 -42.75
N ILE A 3 -18.42 -49.40 -41.64
CA ILE A 3 -17.80 -49.01 -40.38
C ILE A 3 -16.33 -48.67 -40.66
N LEU A 4 -15.87 -47.53 -40.20
CA LEU A 4 -14.44 -47.30 -39.99
C LEU A 4 -14.24 -46.93 -38.51
N ALA A 5 -13.58 -47.84 -37.82
CA ALA A 5 -13.08 -47.67 -36.48
C ALA A 5 -11.97 -46.62 -36.49
N LEU A 6 -12.02 -45.69 -35.53
CA LEU A 6 -10.91 -44.82 -35.17
C LEU A 6 -10.37 -45.25 -33.82
N ASP A 7 -9.11 -45.67 -33.88
CA ASP A 7 -8.31 -46.16 -32.76
C ASP A 7 -8.26 -45.13 -31.61
N ASN A 8 -8.59 -45.59 -30.43
CA ASN A 8 -8.30 -44.95 -29.16
C ASN A 8 -6.80 -44.94 -28.91
N CYS A 9 -6.15 -43.81 -29.15
CA CYS A 9 -4.83 -43.57 -28.60
C CYS A 9 -4.95 -43.03 -27.18
N ILE A 10 -4.88 -43.97 -26.21
CA ILE A 10 -4.82 -43.68 -24.79
C ILE A 10 -3.43 -43.12 -24.53
N TYR A 11 -3.31 -41.79 -24.48
CA TYR A 11 -2.14 -41.12 -23.84
C TYR A 11 -2.29 -41.32 -22.33
N THR A 12 -1.61 -42.32 -21.78
CA THR A 12 -1.29 -42.37 -20.37
C THR A 12 -0.27 -41.24 -20.09
N GLN A 13 -0.79 -40.08 -19.64
CA GLN A 13 0.01 -39.13 -18.87
C GLN A 13 0.50 -39.88 -17.62
N ARG A 14 1.74 -40.31 -17.60
CA ARG A 14 2.45 -40.56 -16.34
C ARG A 14 2.50 -39.23 -15.63
N GLU A 15 1.64 -39.03 -14.65
CA GLU A 15 1.88 -38.08 -13.59
C GLU A 15 3.20 -38.47 -12.91
N MET A 16 4.29 -37.82 -13.29
CA MET A 16 5.50 -37.82 -12.48
C MET A 16 5.12 -37.05 -11.23
N CYS A 17 4.83 -37.78 -10.16
CA CYS A 17 4.69 -37.23 -8.82
C CYS A 17 6.08 -36.64 -8.48
N TYR A 18 6.27 -35.35 -8.75
CA TYR A 18 7.42 -34.62 -8.23
C TYR A 18 7.23 -34.53 -6.73
N MET A 19 8.00 -35.32 -5.97
CA MET A 19 8.03 -35.16 -4.52
C MET A 19 8.61 -33.78 -4.23
N SER A 20 7.89 -32.98 -3.45
CA SER A 20 8.34 -31.66 -3.04
C SER A 20 9.67 -31.77 -2.30
N LYS A 21 10.66 -30.96 -2.67
CA LYS A 21 11.96 -30.90 -2.01
C LYS A 21 12.02 -29.82 -0.95
N THR A 22 12.82 -30.09 0.07
CA THR A 22 13.16 -29.10 1.10
C THR A 22 14.59 -28.70 0.95
N TYR A 23 14.83 -27.41 0.80
CA TYR A 23 16.15 -26.79 0.73
C TYR A 23 16.48 -26.12 2.06
N LEU A 24 17.73 -26.15 2.47
CA LEU A 24 18.26 -25.39 3.58
C LEU A 24 19.36 -24.45 3.08
N PHE A 25 19.21 -23.15 3.26
CA PHE A 25 20.32 -22.21 3.15
C PHE A 25 20.85 -21.86 4.55
N SER A 26 22.14 -22.05 4.78
CA SER A 26 22.80 -21.79 6.05
C SER A 26 24.12 -21.06 5.88
N PRO A 27 24.21 -19.77 6.27
CA PRO A 27 25.51 -19.20 6.58
C PRO A 27 26.18 -20.02 7.70
N ILE A 28 27.47 -20.18 7.67
CA ILE A 28 28.21 -20.94 8.68
C ILE A 28 28.98 -20.01 9.60
N GLY A 29 28.93 -20.31 10.89
CA GLY A 29 29.58 -19.55 11.95
C GLY A 29 30.41 -20.45 12.88
N ASN A 30 31.08 -19.82 13.86
CA ASN A 30 32.00 -20.48 14.78
C ASN A 30 31.33 -21.48 15.75
N THR A 31 30.01 -21.60 15.73
CA THR A 31 29.27 -22.61 16.53
C THR A 31 28.91 -23.86 15.73
N ASP A 32 29.13 -23.85 14.42
CA ASP A 32 28.86 -24.99 13.56
C ASP A 32 30.12 -25.82 13.35
N PRO A 33 30.03 -27.16 13.15
CA PRO A 33 28.82 -27.96 13.19
C PRO A 33 28.38 -28.38 14.58
N ILE A 34 29.30 -28.60 15.52
CA ILE A 34 29.10 -29.04 16.89
C ILE A 34 29.99 -28.20 17.80
N LYS A 35 29.42 -27.60 18.83
CA LYS A 35 30.16 -26.83 19.83
C LYS A 35 29.65 -27.15 21.25
N TYR A 36 30.60 -27.37 22.17
CA TYR A 36 30.29 -27.74 23.57
C TYR A 36 29.41 -29.00 23.68
N PHE A 37 29.61 -29.95 22.77
CA PHE A 37 28.83 -31.20 22.71
C PHE A 37 27.36 -31.03 22.40
N TYR A 38 26.97 -29.99 21.65
CA TYR A 38 25.64 -29.77 21.09
C TYR A 38 25.73 -29.39 19.61
N ASP A 39 24.75 -29.80 18.87
CA ASP A 39 24.55 -29.33 17.48
C ASP A 39 24.65 -27.80 17.40
N GLY A 40 25.44 -27.29 16.49
CA GLY A 40 25.33 -25.96 15.93
C GLY A 40 23.98 -25.81 15.20
N SER A 41 23.59 -24.59 14.90
CA SER A 41 22.26 -24.36 14.32
C SER A 41 22.05 -25.04 12.98
N MET A 42 23.07 -25.10 12.12
CA MET A 42 23.01 -25.77 10.83
C MET A 42 22.70 -27.27 10.99
N LEU A 43 23.46 -27.97 11.81
CA LEU A 43 23.29 -29.40 12.03
C LEU A 43 21.95 -29.71 12.73
N HIS A 44 21.57 -28.88 13.70
CA HIS A 44 20.32 -29.01 14.40
C HIS A 44 19.09 -28.85 13.49
N ILE A 45 19.12 -27.91 12.55
CA ILE A 45 18.06 -27.77 11.53
C ILE A 45 18.04 -29.02 10.63
N CYS A 46 19.20 -29.51 10.16
CA CYS A 46 19.27 -30.74 9.38
C CYS A 46 18.65 -31.94 10.12
N ARG A 47 18.88 -32.07 11.43
CA ARG A 47 18.32 -33.15 12.27
C ARG A 47 16.81 -33.17 12.28
N TYR A 48 16.17 -32.03 12.44
CA TYR A 48 14.73 -31.96 12.64
C TYR A 48 13.91 -31.74 11.37
N TYR A 49 14.46 -31.05 10.37
CA TYR A 49 13.74 -30.75 9.13
C TYR A 49 14.12 -31.68 7.97
N LYS A 50 15.26 -32.38 8.06
CA LYS A 50 15.75 -33.32 7.08
C LYS A 50 15.67 -32.77 5.63
N PRO A 51 16.30 -31.61 5.35
CA PRO A 51 16.27 -31.06 4.00
C PRO A 51 16.92 -32.01 2.99
N ASP A 52 16.37 -32.04 1.77
CA ASP A 52 16.96 -32.83 0.67
C ASP A 52 18.26 -32.20 0.17
N VAL A 53 18.31 -30.86 0.14
CA VAL A 53 19.47 -30.09 -0.32
C VAL A 53 19.89 -29.11 0.79
N VAL A 54 21.17 -29.18 1.18
CA VAL A 54 21.81 -28.33 2.19
C VAL A 54 22.84 -27.43 1.51
N ILE A 55 22.60 -26.12 1.51
CA ILE A 55 23.45 -25.11 0.88
C ILE A 55 24.15 -24.32 1.97
N LEU A 56 25.48 -24.52 2.08
CA LEU A 56 26.31 -23.90 3.09
C LEU A 56 27.06 -22.71 2.49
N TYR A 57 26.95 -21.54 3.11
CA TYR A 57 27.73 -20.35 2.77
C TYR A 57 28.92 -20.24 3.72
N LEU A 58 30.14 -20.30 3.17
CA LEU A 58 31.41 -20.21 3.91
C LEU A 58 32.12 -18.90 3.56
N SER A 59 32.38 -18.06 4.58
CA SER A 59 33.37 -16.98 4.51
C SER A 59 34.79 -17.52 4.53
N GLN A 60 35.78 -16.67 4.26
CA GLN A 60 37.19 -17.10 4.18
C GLN A 60 37.65 -17.92 5.39
N GLU A 61 37.34 -17.48 6.61
CA GLU A 61 37.72 -18.21 7.83
C GLU A 61 37.04 -19.58 7.91
N MET A 62 35.78 -19.69 7.55
CA MET A 62 35.03 -20.96 7.56
C MET A 62 35.51 -21.90 6.46
N ILE A 63 36.01 -21.39 5.33
CA ILE A 63 36.64 -22.17 4.29
C ILE A 63 37.91 -22.84 4.83
N LEU A 64 38.78 -22.09 5.53
CA LEU A 64 40.00 -22.63 6.13
C LEU A 64 39.72 -23.75 7.16
N HIS A 65 38.66 -23.57 7.97
CA HIS A 65 38.26 -24.63 8.90
C HIS A 65 37.76 -25.87 8.17
N HIS A 66 36.99 -25.69 7.11
CA HIS A 66 36.47 -26.79 6.31
C HIS A 66 37.61 -27.58 5.58
N GLU A 67 38.57 -26.87 5.04
CA GLU A 67 39.71 -27.50 4.34
C GLU A 67 40.64 -28.31 5.25
N LYS A 68 40.70 -27.94 6.54
CA LYS A 68 41.53 -28.64 7.53
C LYS A 68 40.98 -30.03 7.87
N ASP A 69 39.64 -30.17 8.03
CA ASP A 69 39.06 -31.39 8.62
C ASP A 69 37.69 -31.79 8.03
N ASN A 70 37.22 -31.11 6.98
CA ASN A 70 35.94 -31.37 6.32
C ASN A 70 34.71 -31.34 7.27
N ARG A 71 34.82 -30.63 8.41
CA ARG A 71 33.90 -30.71 9.56
C ARG A 71 32.42 -30.54 9.20
N TYR A 72 32.06 -29.64 8.30
CA TYR A 72 30.66 -29.37 7.98
C TYR A 72 30.01 -30.50 7.21
N VAL A 73 30.64 -30.96 6.13
CA VAL A 73 30.12 -32.05 5.29
C VAL A 73 30.16 -33.37 6.07
N ARG A 74 31.26 -33.65 6.74
CA ARG A 74 31.42 -34.92 7.51
C ARG A 74 30.35 -35.03 8.62
N SER A 75 30.05 -33.97 9.35
CA SER A 75 29.00 -33.99 10.39
C SER A 75 27.60 -34.22 9.79
N ILE A 76 27.31 -33.65 8.61
CA ILE A 76 26.06 -33.91 7.90
C ILE A 76 25.96 -35.36 7.44
N GLU A 77 27.05 -35.94 6.94
CA GLU A 77 27.11 -37.36 6.57
C GLU A 77 26.81 -38.26 7.75
N LEU A 78 27.51 -38.07 8.87
CA LEU A 78 27.29 -38.82 10.12
C LEU A 78 25.83 -38.71 10.61
N LEU A 79 25.23 -37.51 10.51
CA LEU A 79 23.84 -37.30 10.79
C LEU A 79 22.91 -38.06 9.82
N GLY A 80 23.27 -38.09 8.53
CA GLY A 80 22.54 -38.84 7.51
C GLY A 80 22.56 -40.34 7.79
N GLU A 81 23.73 -40.89 8.11
CA GLU A 81 23.88 -42.31 8.52
C GLU A 81 22.98 -42.65 9.72
N LYS A 82 22.95 -41.76 10.73
CA LYS A 82 22.12 -41.94 11.93
C LYS A 82 20.63 -41.87 11.65
N LEU A 83 20.21 -40.96 10.78
CA LEU A 83 18.80 -40.71 10.47
C LEU A 83 18.25 -41.61 9.34
N GLY A 84 19.12 -42.34 8.62
CA GLY A 84 18.74 -43.05 7.41
C GLY A 84 18.26 -42.11 6.30
N HIS A 85 18.84 -40.89 6.22
CA HIS A 85 18.48 -39.83 5.26
C HIS A 85 19.72 -39.38 4.47
N THR A 86 19.55 -39.11 3.18
CA THR A 86 20.64 -38.64 2.33
C THR A 86 20.51 -37.13 2.11
N PHE A 87 21.49 -36.36 2.49
CA PHE A 87 21.59 -34.94 2.26
C PHE A 87 22.43 -34.66 1.01
N GLU A 88 21.88 -33.90 0.05
CA GLU A 88 22.68 -33.30 -1.02
C GLU A 88 23.34 -32.01 -0.47
N VAL A 89 24.67 -32.02 -0.29
CA VAL A 89 25.38 -30.87 0.28
C VAL A 89 26.02 -30.04 -0.83
N ARG A 90 25.72 -28.76 -0.87
CA ARG A 90 26.32 -27.78 -1.77
C ARG A 90 27.05 -26.70 -0.96
N ILE A 91 28.26 -26.32 -1.37
CA ILE A 91 29.10 -25.35 -0.68
C ILE A 91 29.29 -24.12 -1.58
N ILE A 92 28.88 -22.95 -1.07
CA ILE A 92 29.19 -21.67 -1.66
C ILE A 92 30.38 -21.08 -0.90
N ARG A 93 31.53 -21.00 -1.59
CA ARG A 93 32.79 -20.47 -1.04
C ARG A 93 32.93 -19.00 -1.41
N ASP A 94 33.04 -18.13 -0.44
CA ASP A 94 33.31 -16.71 -0.66
C ASP A 94 34.74 -16.39 -0.12
N GLU A 95 35.74 -16.65 -0.93
CA GLU A 95 37.14 -16.44 -0.59
C GLU A 95 37.51 -14.98 -0.41
N GLN A 96 36.72 -14.06 -0.99
CA GLN A 96 36.96 -12.64 -0.91
C GLN A 96 36.27 -11.99 0.31
N MET A 97 35.39 -12.73 0.98
CA MET A 97 34.65 -12.23 2.15
C MET A 97 35.51 -12.32 3.42
N VAL A 98 36.37 -11.32 3.59
CA VAL A 98 37.22 -11.13 4.78
C VAL A 98 36.55 -10.25 5.82
N ASP A 99 35.88 -9.18 5.37
CA ASP A 99 35.20 -8.22 6.26
C ASP A 99 33.76 -8.66 6.56
N VAL A 100 33.64 -9.64 7.43
CA VAL A 100 32.38 -10.26 7.83
C VAL A 100 31.50 -9.38 8.74
N GLN A 101 31.85 -8.09 8.91
CA GLN A 101 31.09 -7.13 9.75
C GLN A 101 30.22 -6.19 8.93
N GLN A 102 30.41 -6.09 7.59
CA GLN A 102 29.68 -5.19 6.72
C GLN A 102 28.31 -5.73 6.34
N TYR A 103 27.24 -5.07 6.83
CA TYR A 103 25.86 -5.49 6.63
C TYR A 103 25.41 -5.50 5.17
N ASP A 104 25.70 -4.44 4.43
CA ASP A 104 25.23 -4.27 3.05
C ASP A 104 25.80 -5.31 2.09
N LEU A 105 27.04 -5.77 2.31
CA LEU A 105 27.65 -6.80 1.50
C LEU A 105 26.88 -8.11 1.57
N PHE A 106 26.46 -8.51 2.78
CA PHE A 106 25.69 -9.75 2.96
C PHE A 106 24.27 -9.66 2.42
N TYR A 107 23.63 -8.50 2.51
CA TYR A 107 22.31 -8.34 1.90
C TYR A 107 22.35 -8.61 0.39
N HIS A 108 23.29 -8.01 -0.32
CA HIS A 108 23.42 -8.22 -1.77
C HIS A 108 23.86 -9.64 -2.13
N ALA A 109 24.80 -10.23 -1.37
CA ALA A 109 25.27 -11.59 -1.60
C ALA A 109 24.14 -12.61 -1.38
N PHE A 110 23.45 -12.53 -0.25
CA PHE A 110 22.39 -13.48 0.10
C PHE A 110 21.15 -13.31 -0.77
N ARG A 111 20.82 -12.08 -1.16
CA ARG A 111 19.76 -11.82 -2.13
C ARG A 111 19.98 -12.58 -3.43
N ARG A 112 21.19 -12.55 -3.96
CA ARG A 112 21.53 -13.28 -5.20
C ARG A 112 21.46 -14.79 -4.98
N ILE A 113 22.06 -15.30 -3.91
CA ILE A 113 22.05 -16.74 -3.60
C ILE A 113 20.62 -17.27 -3.42
N ILE A 114 19.78 -16.56 -2.68
CA ILE A 114 18.39 -16.99 -2.45
C ILE A 114 17.58 -16.93 -3.75
N ALA A 115 17.80 -15.92 -4.60
CA ALA A 115 17.17 -15.86 -5.91
C ALA A 115 17.59 -17.04 -6.81
N ASP A 116 18.87 -17.37 -6.84
CA ASP A 116 19.39 -18.51 -7.60
C ASP A 116 18.79 -19.84 -7.10
N ILE A 117 18.58 -19.99 -5.78
CA ILE A 117 17.90 -21.16 -5.20
C ILE A 117 16.42 -21.20 -5.60
N GLU A 118 15.73 -20.07 -5.51
CA GLU A 118 14.29 -19.99 -5.89
C GLU A 118 14.07 -20.29 -7.38
N GLU A 119 15.02 -19.94 -8.26
CA GLU A 119 14.95 -20.28 -9.69
C GLU A 119 15.02 -21.79 -9.95
N GLU A 120 15.68 -22.56 -9.07
CA GLU A 120 15.75 -24.03 -9.15
C GLU A 120 14.51 -24.71 -8.56
N MET A 121 13.76 -24.02 -7.71
CA MET A 121 12.65 -24.58 -6.95
C MET A 121 11.36 -24.62 -7.76
N THR A 122 10.55 -25.63 -7.48
CA THR A 122 9.15 -25.69 -7.92
C THR A 122 8.23 -24.98 -6.90
N PRO A 123 6.97 -24.65 -7.27
CA PRO A 123 6.02 -24.01 -6.33
C PRO A 123 5.73 -24.84 -5.06
N GLU A 124 5.90 -26.15 -5.13
CA GLU A 124 5.69 -27.11 -4.05
C GLU A 124 6.88 -27.25 -3.10
N ASP A 125 8.08 -26.81 -3.52
CA ASP A 125 9.30 -26.91 -2.73
C ASP A 125 9.32 -25.88 -1.60
N THR A 126 10.11 -26.17 -0.57
CA THR A 126 10.25 -25.30 0.61
C THR A 126 11.72 -24.91 0.80
N LEU A 127 12.00 -23.61 0.93
CA LEU A 127 13.30 -23.09 1.34
C LEU A 127 13.29 -22.75 2.82
N ILE A 128 14.16 -23.38 3.59
CA ILE A 128 14.46 -23.05 4.99
C ILE A 128 15.72 -22.18 5.00
N VAL A 129 15.69 -21.11 5.79
CA VAL A 129 16.86 -20.25 6.00
C VAL A 129 17.24 -20.23 7.47
N ASN A 130 18.50 -20.56 7.74
CA ASN A 130 19.08 -20.55 9.09
C ASN A 130 19.36 -19.12 9.54
N MET A 131 18.57 -18.63 10.52
CA MET A 131 18.68 -17.30 11.10
C MET A 131 19.63 -17.25 12.32
N ALA A 132 20.13 -18.39 12.77
CA ALA A 132 20.88 -18.50 14.04
C ALA A 132 22.40 -18.58 13.86
N SER A 133 22.90 -18.91 12.66
CA SER A 133 24.31 -19.03 12.36
C SER A 133 24.88 -17.86 11.56
N GLY A 134 26.20 -17.80 11.47
CA GLY A 134 26.93 -16.70 10.85
C GLY A 134 27.18 -15.52 11.77
N THR A 135 27.75 -14.46 11.22
CA THR A 135 28.05 -13.22 11.94
C THR A 135 26.79 -12.40 12.21
N PRO A 136 26.83 -11.40 13.11
CA PRO A 136 25.72 -10.47 13.31
C PRO A 136 25.28 -9.78 12.02
N ALA A 137 26.22 -9.45 11.12
CA ALA A 137 25.91 -8.83 9.83
C ALA A 137 25.13 -9.78 8.91
N MET A 138 25.52 -11.05 8.82
CA MET A 138 24.80 -12.10 8.08
C MET A 138 23.36 -12.27 8.59
N LYS A 139 23.21 -12.40 9.92
CA LYS A 139 21.89 -12.56 10.57
C LYS A 139 21.00 -11.36 10.32
N SER A 140 21.55 -10.14 10.39
CA SER A 140 20.77 -8.91 10.13
C SER A 140 20.33 -8.81 8.67
N ALA A 141 21.18 -9.18 7.72
CA ALA A 141 20.80 -9.22 6.31
C ALA A 141 19.63 -10.17 6.06
N LEU A 142 19.70 -11.39 6.60
CA LEU A 142 18.61 -12.36 6.50
C LEU A 142 17.33 -11.90 7.22
N LEU A 143 17.45 -11.22 8.38
CA LEU A 143 16.33 -10.66 9.08
C LEU A 143 15.60 -9.59 8.26
N VAL A 144 16.36 -8.70 7.60
CA VAL A 144 15.79 -7.70 6.70
C VAL A 144 15.04 -8.37 5.54
N MET A 145 15.66 -9.38 4.90
CA MET A 145 15.04 -10.12 3.80
C MET A 145 13.75 -10.82 4.23
N ALA A 146 13.75 -11.48 5.40
CA ALA A 146 12.56 -12.11 5.96
C ALA A 146 11.44 -11.10 6.29
N THR A 147 11.83 -9.87 6.68
CA THR A 147 10.88 -8.80 7.03
C THR A 147 10.24 -8.17 5.81
N LEU A 148 11.01 -7.94 4.74
CA LEU A 148 10.51 -7.34 3.51
C LEU A 148 9.65 -8.30 2.69
N ALA A 149 9.66 -9.60 3.03
CA ALA A 149 8.89 -10.66 2.37
C ALA A 149 9.10 -10.70 0.84
N GLU A 150 10.30 -10.33 0.38
CA GLU A 150 10.67 -10.36 -1.04
C GLU A 150 10.83 -11.81 -1.56
N TYR A 151 11.07 -12.76 -0.64
CA TYR A 151 11.36 -14.17 -0.93
C TYR A 151 10.49 -15.10 -0.09
N ARG A 152 10.16 -16.25 -0.67
CA ARG A 152 9.32 -17.28 -0.03
C ARG A 152 10.19 -18.29 0.71
N PHE A 153 10.73 -17.91 1.86
CA PHE A 153 11.47 -18.86 2.70
C PHE A 153 10.94 -18.92 4.14
N LEU A 154 11.21 -20.05 4.80
CA LEU A 154 10.89 -20.30 6.19
C LEU A 154 12.10 -19.95 7.07
N PRO A 155 12.11 -18.82 7.78
CA PRO A 155 13.20 -18.44 8.64
C PRO A 155 13.18 -19.25 9.95
N ILE A 156 14.26 -20.00 10.22
CA ILE A 156 14.38 -20.83 11.40
C ILE A 156 15.48 -20.30 12.31
N GLN A 157 15.14 -20.10 13.57
CA GLN A 157 16.08 -19.83 14.66
C GLN A 157 16.27 -21.08 15.51
N VAL A 158 17.49 -21.28 16.00
CA VAL A 158 17.84 -22.35 16.93
C VAL A 158 18.29 -21.73 18.24
N SER A 159 17.57 -22.06 19.33
CA SER A 159 17.87 -21.55 20.66
C SER A 159 19.12 -22.20 21.23
N THR A 160 19.90 -21.44 22.03
CA THR A 160 21.08 -21.95 22.75
C THR A 160 20.65 -22.93 23.84
N PRO A 161 21.37 -24.04 24.07
CA PRO A 161 21.06 -24.98 25.16
C PRO A 161 21.02 -24.30 26.54
N LYS A 162 20.00 -24.59 27.35
CA LYS A 162 19.61 -23.86 28.60
C LYS A 162 20.67 -23.69 29.70
N ARG A 163 21.82 -24.35 29.60
CA ARG A 163 22.85 -24.30 30.67
C ARG A 163 24.15 -23.62 30.25
N ARG A 164 24.25 -23.04 29.05
CA ARG A 164 25.55 -22.56 28.50
C ARG A 164 25.50 -21.23 27.77
N SER A 165 24.59 -20.35 28.11
CA SER A 165 24.38 -19.10 27.36
C SER A 165 25.50 -18.05 27.46
N ASN A 166 26.51 -18.21 28.31
CA ASN A 166 27.56 -17.20 28.53
C ASN A 166 28.93 -17.79 28.93
N LEU A 167 29.28 -18.99 28.45
CA LEU A 167 30.63 -19.51 28.70
C LEU A 167 31.62 -18.87 27.73
N GLU A 168 32.80 -18.48 28.26
CA GLU A 168 33.90 -17.90 27.49
C GLU A 168 34.36 -18.86 26.39
N HIS A 169 34.62 -18.27 25.21
CA HIS A 169 35.00 -19.01 24.02
C HIS A 169 36.49 -19.31 24.06
N GLU A 170 36.87 -20.46 24.53
CA GLU A 170 38.19 -21.02 24.20
C GLU A 170 38.11 -21.70 22.85
N GLU A 171 38.81 -21.16 21.86
CA GLU A 171 39.06 -21.83 20.59
C GLU A 171 40.08 -22.96 20.83
N ARG A 172 39.63 -24.20 20.67
CA ARG A 172 40.57 -25.33 20.61
C ARG A 172 41.14 -25.39 19.19
N GLU A 173 42.47 -25.35 19.08
CA GLU A 173 43.18 -25.42 17.79
C GLU A 173 42.92 -26.75 17.03
N ASP A 174 42.56 -27.81 17.75
CA ASP A 174 42.30 -29.14 17.17
C ASP A 174 40.80 -29.50 17.32
N TYR A 175 40.09 -29.44 16.19
CA TYR A 175 38.70 -29.90 16.09
C TYR A 175 38.66 -31.31 15.51
N ASP A 176 38.26 -32.32 16.31
CA ASP A 176 38.04 -33.69 15.90
C ASP A 176 36.55 -33.94 15.66
N VAL A 177 36.20 -34.21 14.40
CA VAL A 177 34.78 -34.33 13.98
C VAL A 177 34.12 -35.55 14.59
N GLU A 178 34.77 -36.70 14.56
CA GLU A 178 34.27 -37.97 15.09
C GLU A 178 34.09 -37.91 16.62
N THR A 179 35.07 -37.39 17.33
CA THR A 179 34.99 -37.23 18.80
C THR A 179 33.88 -36.27 19.17
N ASN A 180 33.73 -35.12 18.50
CA ASN A 180 32.62 -34.18 18.78
C ASN A 180 31.26 -34.79 18.47
N TRP A 181 31.16 -35.62 17.42
CA TRP A 181 29.94 -36.33 17.05
C TRP A 181 29.55 -37.40 18.08
N GLU A 182 30.50 -38.18 18.57
CA GLU A 182 30.27 -39.22 19.60
C GLU A 182 29.82 -38.62 20.93
N LEU A 183 30.33 -37.44 21.29
CA LEU A 183 30.05 -36.75 22.53
C LEU A 183 28.84 -35.82 22.44
N ASP A 184 28.23 -35.71 21.26
CA ASP A 184 27.11 -34.79 21.01
C ASP A 184 25.85 -35.21 21.77
N GLU A 185 25.43 -34.37 22.69
CA GLU A 185 24.22 -34.57 23.53
C GLU A 185 22.92 -34.55 22.72
N ASP A 186 22.91 -33.87 21.56
CA ASP A 186 21.74 -33.89 20.66
C ASP A 186 21.59 -35.25 19.94
N ASN A 187 22.56 -36.15 20.07
CA ASN A 187 22.48 -37.55 19.65
C ASN A 187 21.68 -38.45 20.60
N GLN A 188 21.32 -37.97 21.79
CA GLN A 188 20.58 -38.75 22.78
C GLN A 188 19.04 -38.72 22.45
N PRO A 189 18.30 -39.80 22.84
CA PRO A 189 16.87 -39.89 22.57
C PRO A 189 16.01 -38.75 23.19
N GLU A 190 16.47 -38.17 24.30
CA GLU A 190 15.79 -37.11 25.04
C GLU A 190 16.20 -35.70 24.57
N ALA A 191 16.96 -35.59 23.49
CA ALA A 191 17.41 -34.29 22.97
C ALA A 191 16.24 -33.37 22.62
N GLU A 192 16.32 -32.14 23.13
CA GLU A 192 15.26 -31.13 22.97
C GLU A 192 15.33 -30.50 21.56
N LYS A 193 14.18 -30.42 20.86
CA LYS A 193 14.08 -29.63 19.62
C LYS A 193 14.16 -28.15 19.98
N ARG A 194 15.22 -27.48 19.51
CA ARG A 194 15.50 -26.06 19.74
C ARG A 194 15.19 -25.15 18.55
N CYS A 195 14.63 -25.72 17.47
CA CYS A 195 14.23 -24.99 16.27
C CYS A 195 12.88 -24.29 16.46
N GLU A 196 12.83 -23.01 16.17
CA GLU A 196 11.61 -22.18 16.18
C GLU A 196 11.53 -21.36 14.89
N GLU A 197 10.32 -21.21 14.34
CA GLU A 197 10.06 -20.32 13.22
C GLU A 197 10.13 -18.87 13.68
N VAL A 198 10.97 -18.06 13.03
CA VAL A 198 11.10 -16.63 13.33
C VAL A 198 9.97 -15.86 12.64
N ARG A 199 8.98 -15.45 13.39
CA ARG A 199 7.92 -14.59 12.90
C ARG A 199 8.26 -13.13 13.17
N CYS A 200 8.84 -12.45 12.18
CA CYS A 200 9.14 -11.01 12.27
C CYS A 200 7.87 -10.13 12.20
N MET A 201 6.72 -10.63 12.69
CA MET A 201 5.41 -10.00 12.54
C MET A 201 5.37 -8.56 13.05
N HIS A 202 6.01 -8.29 14.20
CA HIS A 202 6.04 -6.92 14.73
C HIS A 202 6.79 -5.94 13.83
N LEU A 203 7.92 -6.35 13.26
CA LEU A 203 8.70 -5.47 12.38
C LEU A 203 7.97 -5.21 11.06
N VAL A 204 7.39 -6.25 10.46
CA VAL A 204 6.53 -6.13 9.26
C VAL A 204 5.34 -5.20 9.54
N GLN A 205 4.68 -5.38 10.68
CA GLN A 205 3.56 -4.54 11.11
C GLN A 205 3.99 -3.07 11.23
N LEU A 206 5.13 -2.80 11.89
CA LEU A 206 5.65 -1.43 12.05
C LEU A 206 5.94 -0.76 10.71
N LEU A 207 6.59 -1.47 9.78
CA LEU A 207 6.86 -0.96 8.44
C LEU A 207 5.58 -0.67 7.65
N LYS A 208 4.62 -1.57 7.67
CA LYS A 208 3.33 -1.39 6.99
C LYS A 208 2.50 -0.27 7.61
N MET A 209 2.51 -0.11 8.93
CA MET A 209 1.90 1.03 9.60
C MET A 209 2.54 2.37 9.19
N ASP A 210 3.88 2.42 9.06
CA ASP A 210 4.56 3.62 8.55
C ASP A 210 4.19 3.91 7.09
N MET A 211 4.06 2.89 6.24
CA MET A 211 3.56 3.03 4.86
C MET A 211 2.13 3.58 4.83
N ILE A 212 1.23 3.05 5.66
CA ILE A 212 -0.14 3.58 5.78
C ILE A 212 -0.12 5.07 6.14
N LYS A 213 0.69 5.46 7.14
CA LYS A 213 0.82 6.87 7.56
C LYS A 213 1.30 7.77 6.41
N LYS A 214 2.29 7.33 5.63
CA LYS A 214 2.79 8.06 4.46
C LYS A 214 1.73 8.21 3.37
N HIS A 215 0.96 7.15 3.08
CA HIS A 215 -0.15 7.22 2.13
C HIS A 215 -1.25 8.18 2.61
N LEU A 216 -1.61 8.16 3.91
CA LEU A 216 -2.55 9.12 4.49
C LEU A 216 -2.06 10.56 4.37
N GLN A 217 -0.77 10.83 4.61
CA GLN A 217 -0.16 12.15 4.46
C GLN A 217 -0.18 12.65 3.01
N SER A 218 -0.11 11.74 2.05
CA SER A 218 -0.22 12.02 0.61
C SER A 218 -1.67 12.02 0.11
N TYR A 219 -2.65 11.83 1.01
CA TYR A 219 -4.08 11.70 0.69
C TYR A 219 -4.42 10.53 -0.25
N ASP A 220 -3.55 9.52 -0.33
CA ASP A 220 -3.78 8.30 -1.09
C ASP A 220 -4.43 7.24 -0.19
N TYR A 221 -5.73 7.38 -0.01
CA TYR A 221 -6.52 6.51 0.87
C TYR A 221 -6.65 5.09 0.33
N HIS A 222 -6.67 4.97 -1.00
CA HIS A 222 -6.75 3.65 -1.62
C HIS A 222 -5.49 2.83 -1.32
N ALA A 223 -4.31 3.38 -1.53
CA ALA A 223 -3.05 2.71 -1.21
C ALA A 223 -2.92 2.44 0.30
N ALA A 224 -3.33 3.40 1.17
CA ALA A 224 -3.37 3.18 2.61
C ALA A 224 -4.23 1.97 3.00
N LEU A 225 -5.43 1.85 2.41
CA LEU A 225 -6.34 0.72 2.64
C LEU A 225 -5.77 -0.60 2.10
N GLN A 226 -5.12 -0.60 0.94
CA GLN A 226 -4.49 -1.81 0.38
C GLN A 226 -3.42 -2.36 1.33
N VAL A 227 -2.52 -1.51 1.82
CA VAL A 227 -1.53 -1.91 2.84
C VAL A 227 -2.21 -2.36 4.12
N GLY A 228 -3.28 -1.69 4.54
CA GLY A 228 -4.07 -2.05 5.73
C GLY A 228 -4.71 -3.44 5.63
N ARG A 229 -5.11 -3.89 4.44
CA ARG A 229 -5.66 -5.24 4.22
C ARG A 229 -4.65 -6.34 4.52
N GLU A 230 -3.39 -6.11 4.22
CA GLU A 230 -2.32 -7.09 4.45
C GLU A 230 -2.03 -7.32 5.94
N ILE A 231 -2.33 -6.33 6.80
CA ILE A 231 -2.14 -6.39 8.26
C ILE A 231 -3.46 -6.17 9.02
N GLN A 232 -4.59 -6.57 8.44
CA GLN A 232 -5.92 -6.31 9.01
C GLN A 232 -6.11 -6.91 10.41
N ARG A 233 -5.49 -8.08 10.67
CA ARG A 233 -5.57 -8.75 11.98
C ARG A 233 -4.82 -7.96 13.06
N GLU A 234 -3.68 -7.43 12.70
CA GLU A 234 -2.76 -6.68 13.55
C GLU A 234 -3.26 -5.26 13.82
N LEU A 235 -3.92 -4.63 12.84
CA LEU A 235 -4.54 -3.30 12.98
C LEU A 235 -5.73 -3.32 13.95
N GLY A 236 -6.43 -4.45 14.01
CA GLY A 236 -7.71 -4.53 14.69
C GLY A 236 -8.86 -3.94 13.87
N LYS A 237 -10.07 -4.34 14.24
CA LYS A 237 -11.28 -4.04 13.48
C LYS A 237 -11.54 -2.54 13.34
N GLU A 238 -11.41 -1.80 14.42
CA GLU A 238 -11.80 -0.38 14.44
C GLU A 238 -10.86 0.48 13.57
N ASP A 239 -9.55 0.26 13.63
CA ASP A 239 -8.59 1.03 12.85
C ASP A 239 -8.68 0.71 11.35
N TYR A 240 -8.99 -0.55 11.02
CA TYR A 240 -9.28 -0.94 9.65
C TYR A 240 -10.57 -0.26 9.11
N GLU A 241 -11.65 -0.20 9.91
CA GLU A 241 -12.88 0.50 9.56
C GLU A 241 -12.65 2.01 9.29
N TRP A 242 -11.70 2.63 9.99
CA TRP A 242 -11.31 4.01 9.72
C TRP A 242 -10.66 4.18 8.34
N LEU A 243 -9.80 3.25 7.92
CA LEU A 243 -9.20 3.26 6.58
C LEU A 243 -10.27 3.05 5.48
N GLU A 244 -11.21 2.12 5.70
CA GLU A 244 -12.35 1.90 4.81
C GLU A 244 -13.23 3.16 4.67
N ALA A 245 -13.50 3.84 5.77
CA ALA A 245 -14.27 5.08 5.75
C ALA A 245 -13.54 6.22 5.02
N ALA A 246 -12.23 6.32 5.20
CA ALA A 246 -11.41 7.34 4.53
C ALA A 246 -11.35 7.12 3.02
N ASP A 247 -11.16 5.87 2.57
CA ASP A 247 -11.18 5.49 1.15
C ASP A 247 -12.57 5.76 0.54
N ALA A 248 -13.64 5.31 1.18
CA ALA A 248 -15.00 5.56 0.74
C ALA A 248 -15.32 7.05 0.61
N ARG A 249 -14.84 7.88 1.57
CA ARG A 249 -14.99 9.33 1.54
C ARG A 249 -14.29 9.96 0.33
N ALA A 250 -13.06 9.54 0.04
CA ALA A 250 -12.27 10.10 -1.06
C ALA A 250 -12.91 9.88 -2.43
N VAL A 251 -13.66 8.79 -2.58
CA VAL A 251 -14.38 8.46 -3.81
C VAL A 251 -15.87 8.83 -3.78
N LEU A 252 -16.31 9.52 -2.73
CA LEU A 252 -17.73 9.96 -2.52
C LEU A 252 -18.73 8.79 -2.50
N ASP A 253 -18.29 7.61 -2.01
CA ASP A 253 -19.16 6.45 -1.82
C ASP A 253 -19.91 6.57 -0.49
N TRP A 254 -21.09 7.24 -0.56
CA TRP A 254 -21.90 7.53 0.61
C TRP A 254 -22.38 6.29 1.36
N GLU A 255 -22.67 5.22 0.63
CA GLU A 255 -23.15 3.98 1.23
C GLU A 255 -22.05 3.30 2.06
N ARG A 256 -20.87 3.13 1.47
CA ARG A 256 -19.71 2.59 2.20
C ARG A 256 -19.31 3.49 3.37
N MET A 257 -19.28 4.80 3.15
CA MET A 257 -18.96 5.78 4.15
C MET A 257 -19.87 5.64 5.39
N ASN A 258 -21.18 5.55 5.20
CA ASN A 258 -22.14 5.44 6.30
C ASN A 258 -22.08 4.06 6.98
N ARG A 259 -21.64 3.01 6.29
CA ARG A 259 -21.47 1.66 6.85
C ARG A 259 -20.33 1.58 7.84
N PHE A 260 -19.21 2.22 7.52
CA PHE A 260 -17.98 2.14 8.31
C PHE A 260 -17.80 3.29 9.31
N LEU A 261 -18.68 4.29 9.29
CA LEU A 261 -18.62 5.36 10.28
C LEU A 261 -18.99 4.85 11.68
N PRO A 262 -18.08 4.97 12.65
CA PRO A 262 -18.43 4.75 14.05
C PRO A 262 -19.54 5.72 14.46
N LYS A 263 -20.54 5.24 15.18
CA LYS A 263 -21.77 5.95 15.54
C LYS A 263 -21.59 7.27 16.32
N ASN A 264 -20.36 7.63 16.73
CA ASN A 264 -20.07 8.78 17.61
C ASN A 264 -19.14 9.84 16.98
N ASN A 265 -18.98 9.92 15.65
CA ASN A 265 -17.90 10.71 15.06
C ASN A 265 -18.35 11.97 14.30
N GLY A 266 -19.03 12.87 14.96
CA GLY A 266 -19.17 14.26 14.49
C GLY A 266 -17.84 15.02 14.33
N VAL A 267 -16.71 14.41 14.72
CA VAL A 267 -15.37 15.04 14.65
C VAL A 267 -14.74 14.93 13.25
N LEU A 268 -15.15 13.96 12.43
CA LEU A 268 -14.52 13.73 11.13
C LEU A 268 -15.25 14.34 9.95
N TRP A 269 -16.56 14.47 10.08
CA TRP A 269 -17.36 15.04 9.03
C TRP A 269 -17.69 16.47 9.40
N PRO A 270 -17.31 17.45 8.57
CA PRO A 270 -17.58 18.86 8.86
C PRO A 270 -19.07 19.17 8.84
N VAL A 271 -19.90 18.31 8.23
CA VAL A 271 -21.32 18.49 8.03
C VAL A 271 -22.07 17.23 8.46
N LYS A 272 -23.21 17.37 9.11
CA LYS A 272 -24.08 16.25 9.51
C LYS A 272 -24.62 15.52 8.29
N ALA A 273 -24.93 14.23 8.45
CA ALA A 273 -25.41 13.38 7.35
C ALA A 273 -26.69 13.90 6.67
N GLU A 274 -27.52 14.61 7.43
CA GLU A 274 -28.81 15.15 6.99
C GLU A 274 -28.70 16.54 6.36
N ASP A 275 -27.52 17.16 6.36
CA ASP A 275 -27.33 18.49 5.80
C ASP A 275 -27.36 18.45 4.28
N GLN A 276 -28.22 19.28 3.69
CA GLN A 276 -28.39 19.42 2.24
C GLN A 276 -27.09 19.87 1.54
N ASN A 277 -26.22 20.56 2.27
CA ASN A 277 -24.95 21.06 1.75
C ASN A 277 -23.82 20.01 1.77
N ARG A 278 -24.05 18.86 2.41
CA ARG A 278 -23.01 17.81 2.57
C ARG A 278 -22.43 17.37 1.23
N VAL A 279 -23.28 17.12 0.24
CA VAL A 279 -22.84 16.63 -1.07
C VAL A 279 -21.93 17.66 -1.75
N LEU A 280 -22.34 18.93 -1.75
CA LEU A 280 -21.57 20.02 -2.36
C LEU A 280 -20.26 20.26 -1.61
N LEU A 281 -20.27 20.22 -0.28
CA LEU A 281 -19.06 20.39 0.51
C LEU A 281 -18.06 19.26 0.27
N GLU A 282 -18.49 18.01 0.35
CA GLU A 282 -17.60 16.87 0.14
C GLU A 282 -17.08 16.82 -1.31
N TYR A 283 -17.91 17.18 -2.29
CA TYR A 283 -17.46 17.32 -3.66
C TYR A 283 -16.38 18.42 -3.80
N THR A 284 -16.58 19.58 -3.16
CA THR A 284 -15.60 20.67 -3.17
C THR A 284 -14.30 20.27 -2.46
N LEU A 285 -14.41 19.53 -1.34
CA LEU A 285 -13.25 18.97 -0.65
C LEU A 285 -12.50 17.96 -1.54
N SER A 286 -13.21 17.19 -2.36
CA SER A 286 -12.55 16.29 -3.32
C SER A 286 -11.76 17.05 -4.39
N LEU A 287 -12.19 18.25 -4.78
CA LEU A 287 -11.41 19.14 -5.66
C LEU A 287 -10.14 19.63 -4.96
N ASP A 288 -10.24 20.04 -3.69
CA ASP A 288 -9.07 20.45 -2.89
C ASP A 288 -8.05 19.31 -2.75
N LEU A 289 -8.51 18.06 -2.60
CA LEU A 289 -7.63 16.88 -2.62
C LEU A 289 -6.92 16.69 -3.95
N LYS A 290 -7.62 16.89 -5.08
CA LYS A 290 -6.99 16.81 -6.42
C LYS A 290 -5.88 17.83 -6.59
N VAL A 291 -6.07 19.04 -6.08
CA VAL A 291 -5.03 20.07 -6.05
C VAL A 291 -3.85 19.64 -5.19
N LYS A 292 -4.09 19.17 -3.96
CA LYS A 292 -3.05 18.69 -3.04
C LYS A 292 -2.25 17.51 -3.60
N ARG A 293 -2.87 16.66 -4.41
CA ARG A 293 -2.22 15.50 -5.06
C ARG A 293 -1.58 15.82 -6.41
N GLY A 294 -1.70 17.06 -6.90
CA GLY A 294 -1.18 17.46 -8.21
C GLY A 294 -2.00 16.94 -9.40
N GLU A 295 -3.23 16.49 -9.19
CA GLU A 295 -4.14 15.96 -10.21
C GLU A 295 -4.88 17.08 -10.95
N TYR A 296 -4.15 18.01 -11.54
CA TYR A 296 -4.71 19.25 -12.09
C TYR A 296 -5.67 19.03 -13.25
N ALA A 297 -5.44 18.02 -14.09
CA ALA A 297 -6.35 17.68 -15.19
C ALA A 297 -7.72 17.26 -14.66
N ASP A 298 -7.76 16.46 -13.61
CA ASP A 298 -9.01 15.99 -12.99
C ASP A 298 -9.68 17.08 -12.16
N PHE A 299 -8.89 17.95 -11.51
CA PHE A 299 -9.40 19.14 -10.85
C PHE A 299 -10.18 20.03 -11.82
N ILE A 300 -9.61 20.37 -12.97
CA ILE A 300 -10.22 21.22 -13.97
C ILE A 300 -11.51 20.61 -14.54
N ARG A 301 -11.50 19.31 -14.84
CA ARG A 301 -12.70 18.60 -15.33
C ARG A 301 -13.83 18.62 -14.29
N ALA A 302 -13.47 18.52 -13.03
CA ALA A 302 -14.43 18.44 -11.93
C ALA A 302 -15.02 19.80 -11.52
N ILE A 303 -14.51 20.94 -12.02
CA ILE A 303 -15.11 22.27 -11.75
C ILE A 303 -16.48 22.41 -12.40
N THR A 304 -16.67 21.86 -13.61
CA THR A 304 -17.91 22.08 -14.39
C THR A 304 -19.19 21.63 -13.68
N PRO A 305 -19.29 20.40 -13.12
CA PRO A 305 -20.49 20.02 -12.37
C PRO A 305 -20.75 20.89 -11.15
N LEU A 306 -19.70 21.24 -10.42
CA LEU A 306 -19.81 22.10 -9.25
C LEU A 306 -20.29 23.52 -9.59
N GLY A 307 -19.87 24.04 -10.75
CA GLY A 307 -20.14 25.40 -11.16
C GLY A 307 -21.65 25.70 -11.26
N VAL A 308 -22.45 24.81 -11.85
CA VAL A 308 -23.91 24.99 -11.98
C VAL A 308 -24.56 25.02 -10.58
N ASP A 309 -24.26 24.02 -9.74
CA ASP A 309 -24.89 23.89 -8.41
C ASP A 309 -24.53 25.07 -7.49
N LEU A 310 -23.27 25.56 -7.55
CA LEU A 310 -22.85 26.75 -6.81
C LEU A 310 -23.58 28.01 -7.28
N LEU A 311 -23.73 28.19 -8.59
CA LEU A 311 -24.42 29.37 -9.14
C LEU A 311 -25.93 29.35 -8.83
N GLU A 312 -26.55 28.18 -8.79
CA GLU A 312 -27.93 28.05 -8.34
C GLU A 312 -28.11 28.56 -6.91
N ARG A 313 -27.22 28.20 -5.99
CA ARG A 313 -27.21 28.72 -4.60
C ARG A 313 -26.95 30.21 -4.53
N VAL A 314 -26.02 30.73 -5.33
CA VAL A 314 -25.78 32.19 -5.40
C VAL A 314 -27.02 32.94 -5.88
N ILE A 315 -27.71 32.46 -6.92
CA ILE A 315 -28.90 33.08 -7.45
C ILE A 315 -30.05 33.07 -6.42
N GLU A 316 -30.21 31.93 -5.75
CA GLU A 316 -31.24 31.83 -4.69
C GLU A 316 -30.98 32.83 -3.56
N GLN A 317 -29.74 32.88 -3.07
CA GLN A 317 -29.43 33.66 -1.86
C GLN A 317 -29.18 35.15 -2.13
N TYR A 318 -28.54 35.49 -3.26
CA TYR A 318 -28.12 36.87 -3.57
C TYR A 318 -29.00 37.55 -4.61
N CYS A 319 -29.80 36.80 -5.37
CA CYS A 319 -30.74 37.38 -6.33
C CYS A 319 -32.20 37.14 -5.95
N GLY A 320 -32.47 36.31 -4.94
CA GLY A 320 -33.85 36.01 -4.49
C GLY A 320 -34.66 35.19 -5.50
N ILE A 321 -34.02 34.49 -6.40
CA ILE A 321 -34.66 33.72 -7.48
C ILE A 321 -34.45 32.23 -7.24
N TYR A 322 -35.56 31.49 -7.06
CA TYR A 322 -35.47 30.01 -7.01
C TYR A 322 -35.43 29.46 -8.42
N ILE A 323 -34.18 29.27 -8.94
CA ILE A 323 -33.95 29.03 -10.35
C ILE A 323 -34.46 27.66 -10.82
N GLU A 324 -34.44 26.63 -9.94
CA GLU A 324 -34.99 25.30 -10.23
C GLU A 324 -36.47 25.32 -10.63
N ALA A 325 -37.22 26.34 -10.20
CA ALA A 325 -38.61 26.49 -10.59
C ALA A 325 -38.80 26.61 -12.10
N TYR A 326 -37.78 27.06 -12.81
CA TYR A 326 -37.77 27.24 -14.26
C TYR A 326 -37.28 26.03 -15.05
N TYR A 327 -36.92 24.97 -14.37
CA TYR A 327 -36.45 23.71 -15.03
C TYR A 327 -37.64 22.83 -15.47
N SER A 328 -37.40 22.03 -16.52
CA SER A 328 -38.41 21.10 -17.03
C SER A 328 -38.69 19.99 -16.00
N SER A 329 -37.62 19.46 -15.37
CA SER A 329 -37.69 18.60 -14.19
C SER A 329 -36.47 18.88 -13.32
N ARG A 330 -36.52 18.53 -12.04
CA ARG A 330 -35.41 18.73 -11.09
C ARG A 330 -34.16 17.97 -11.49
N ASP A 331 -34.32 16.78 -12.05
CA ASP A 331 -33.22 15.90 -12.42
C ASP A 331 -32.59 16.23 -13.78
N SER A 332 -33.28 17.01 -14.65
CA SER A 332 -32.83 17.21 -16.02
C SER A 332 -31.95 18.44 -16.22
N GLN A 333 -31.94 19.38 -15.28
CA GLN A 333 -31.27 20.69 -15.40
C GLN A 333 -31.40 21.30 -16.81
N LYS A 334 -32.65 21.30 -17.36
CA LYS A 334 -32.99 21.87 -18.65
C LYS A 334 -34.04 22.98 -18.49
N TRP A 335 -33.84 24.06 -19.21
CA TRP A 335 -34.81 25.16 -19.23
C TRP A 335 -36.17 24.72 -19.75
N SER A 336 -37.22 25.03 -19.02
CA SER A 336 -38.62 24.83 -19.45
C SER A 336 -39.12 26.04 -20.19
N ARG A 337 -39.49 25.91 -21.45
CA ARG A 337 -40.10 27.02 -22.24
C ARG A 337 -41.35 27.55 -21.58
N ILE A 338 -42.20 26.67 -21.03
CA ILE A 338 -43.46 27.05 -20.41
C ILE A 338 -43.25 27.81 -19.11
N LYS A 339 -42.35 27.32 -18.24
CA LYS A 339 -42.10 27.93 -16.94
C LYS A 339 -41.27 29.22 -17.01
N LEU A 340 -40.49 29.42 -18.09
CA LEU A 340 -39.77 30.67 -18.35
C LEU A 340 -40.60 31.72 -19.04
N ALA A 341 -41.72 31.36 -19.69
CA ALA A 341 -42.56 32.31 -20.39
C ALA A 341 -42.99 33.46 -19.49
N ASP A 342 -42.85 34.68 -19.99
CA ASP A 342 -43.24 35.95 -19.28
C ASP A 342 -42.49 36.15 -17.94
N SER A 343 -41.34 35.50 -17.74
CA SER A 343 -40.55 35.65 -16.51
C SER A 343 -39.45 36.69 -16.69
N GLU A 344 -39.11 37.37 -15.59
CA GLU A 344 -37.96 38.27 -15.53
C GLU A 344 -36.64 37.55 -15.93
N VAL A 345 -36.50 36.25 -15.60
CA VAL A 345 -35.35 35.46 -15.96
C VAL A 345 -35.21 35.34 -17.49
N LEU A 346 -36.32 35.12 -18.20
CA LEU A 346 -36.28 35.07 -19.68
C LEU A 346 -35.92 36.43 -20.28
N GLU A 347 -36.43 37.54 -19.71
CA GLU A 347 -36.07 38.87 -20.14
C GLU A 347 -34.54 39.12 -20.00
N ILE A 348 -33.96 38.77 -18.86
CA ILE A 348 -32.54 38.93 -18.61
C ILE A 348 -31.73 38.11 -19.64
N LEU A 349 -32.12 36.86 -19.87
CA LEU A 349 -31.43 35.98 -20.85
C LEU A 349 -31.57 36.53 -22.26
N ASN A 350 -32.74 36.97 -22.70
CA ASN A 350 -32.97 37.56 -24.02
C ASN A 350 -32.20 38.87 -24.28
N ARG A 351 -31.99 39.69 -23.24
CA ARG A 351 -31.15 40.91 -23.35
C ARG A 351 -29.70 40.58 -23.66
N LYS A 352 -29.19 39.44 -23.17
CA LYS A 352 -27.80 39.00 -23.40
C LYS A 352 -27.65 38.25 -24.71
N PHE A 353 -28.63 37.43 -25.08
CA PHE A 353 -28.61 36.59 -26.28
C PHE A 353 -29.43 37.25 -27.38
N THR A 354 -28.78 38.12 -28.18
CA THR A 354 -29.46 38.98 -29.18
C THR A 354 -30.18 38.21 -30.28
N ASP A 355 -29.79 36.97 -30.58
CA ASP A 355 -30.43 36.05 -31.53
C ASP A 355 -31.61 35.28 -30.88
N GLY A 356 -32.00 35.64 -29.66
CA GLY A 356 -32.98 34.94 -28.83
C GLY A 356 -32.40 33.80 -28.03
N PHE A 357 -32.89 33.64 -26.78
CA PHE A 357 -32.46 32.59 -25.90
C PHE A 357 -32.87 31.20 -26.40
N ARG A 358 -31.88 30.26 -26.51
CA ARG A 358 -32.15 28.89 -26.94
C ARG A 358 -32.39 28.00 -25.71
N PHE A 359 -33.58 27.41 -25.67
CA PHE A 359 -33.95 26.48 -24.60
C PHE A 359 -33.18 25.16 -24.77
N GLY A 360 -32.61 24.66 -23.66
CA GLY A 360 -31.80 23.46 -23.64
C GLY A 360 -31.22 23.21 -22.25
N PRO A 361 -30.08 22.51 -22.13
CA PRO A 361 -29.41 22.34 -20.84
C PRO A 361 -29.06 23.67 -20.18
N VAL A 362 -29.11 23.69 -18.87
CA VAL A 362 -28.65 24.83 -18.06
C VAL A 362 -27.12 24.81 -18.05
N TYR A 363 -26.54 25.95 -18.32
CA TYR A 363 -25.07 26.12 -18.29
C TYR A 363 -24.70 27.25 -17.34
N SER A 364 -23.51 27.16 -16.76
CA SER A 364 -22.97 28.17 -15.86
C SER A 364 -23.01 29.60 -16.42
N TYR A 365 -22.78 29.77 -17.72
CA TYR A 365 -22.84 31.09 -18.35
C TYR A 365 -24.26 31.67 -18.46
N HIS A 366 -25.32 30.83 -18.52
CA HIS A 366 -26.70 31.31 -18.39
C HIS A 366 -26.94 31.86 -16.99
N LEU A 367 -26.55 31.09 -15.96
CA LEU A 367 -26.72 31.46 -14.57
C LEU A 367 -25.90 32.72 -14.22
N ASN A 368 -24.65 32.79 -14.71
CA ASN A 368 -23.82 33.99 -14.54
C ASN A 368 -24.50 35.24 -15.13
N THR A 369 -25.20 35.15 -16.28
CA THR A 369 -25.92 36.28 -16.86
C THR A 369 -26.98 36.80 -15.88
N ILE A 370 -27.66 35.93 -15.15
CA ILE A 370 -28.64 36.30 -14.14
C ILE A 370 -27.95 36.95 -12.93
N VAL A 371 -26.83 36.36 -12.45
CA VAL A 371 -26.04 36.94 -11.35
C VAL A 371 -25.54 38.33 -11.69
N GLN A 372 -24.99 38.56 -12.88
CA GLN A 372 -24.50 39.89 -13.29
C GLN A 372 -25.63 40.94 -13.41
N ALA A 373 -26.86 40.52 -13.67
CA ALA A 373 -27.99 41.40 -13.78
C ALA A 373 -28.67 41.72 -12.45
N LYS A 374 -28.65 40.82 -11.47
CA LYS A 374 -29.47 40.86 -10.24
C LYS A 374 -28.69 40.91 -8.95
N CYS A 375 -27.46 40.40 -8.91
CA CYS A 375 -26.68 40.36 -7.68
C CYS A 375 -26.23 41.78 -7.29
N THR A 376 -26.57 42.19 -6.09
CA THR A 376 -26.17 43.50 -5.55
C THR A 376 -24.80 43.50 -4.89
N ASP A 377 -24.28 42.33 -4.53
CA ASP A 377 -22.92 42.14 -4.02
C ASP A 377 -21.91 42.08 -5.18
N ALA A 378 -21.22 43.21 -5.40
CA ALA A 378 -20.27 43.34 -6.50
C ALA A 378 -19.11 42.33 -6.42
N LEU A 379 -18.66 41.99 -5.20
CA LEU A 379 -17.55 41.01 -5.04
C LEU A 379 -18.03 39.59 -5.36
N MET A 380 -19.23 39.21 -4.94
CA MET A 380 -19.84 37.94 -5.30
C MET A 380 -20.01 37.82 -6.83
N ALA A 381 -20.60 38.87 -7.47
CA ALA A 381 -20.75 38.87 -8.91
C ALA A 381 -19.41 38.75 -9.66
N GLN A 382 -18.35 39.43 -9.17
CA GLN A 382 -17.00 39.32 -9.71
C GLN A 382 -16.49 37.89 -9.58
N ARG A 383 -16.56 37.27 -8.37
CA ARG A 383 -16.05 35.90 -8.13
C ARG A 383 -16.77 34.86 -9.00
N VAL A 384 -18.09 34.99 -9.16
CA VAL A 384 -18.87 34.15 -10.08
C VAL A 384 -18.37 34.30 -11.52
N GLN A 385 -18.21 35.57 -11.97
CA GLN A 385 -17.71 35.82 -13.34
C GLN A 385 -16.31 35.17 -13.55
N GLU A 386 -15.42 35.30 -12.55
CA GLU A 386 -14.07 34.70 -12.61
C GLU A 386 -14.14 33.16 -12.71
N LEU A 387 -14.98 32.50 -11.92
CA LEU A 387 -15.17 31.04 -11.95
C LEU A 387 -15.71 30.58 -13.31
N VAL A 388 -16.74 31.25 -13.83
CA VAL A 388 -17.32 30.91 -15.14
C VAL A 388 -16.34 31.14 -16.29
N ASN A 389 -15.51 32.19 -16.22
CA ASN A 389 -14.43 32.40 -17.20
C ASN A 389 -13.40 31.27 -17.18
N VAL A 390 -13.02 30.78 -16.00
CA VAL A 390 -12.14 29.62 -15.86
C VAL A 390 -12.79 28.39 -16.50
N GLU A 391 -14.03 28.07 -16.14
CA GLU A 391 -14.75 26.92 -16.66
C GLU A 391 -14.83 26.96 -18.20
N GLN A 392 -15.23 28.09 -18.79
CA GLN A 392 -15.36 28.22 -20.25
C GLN A 392 -14.03 28.01 -20.98
N LYS A 393 -12.91 28.51 -20.44
CA LYS A 393 -11.58 28.36 -21.03
C LYS A 393 -11.04 26.94 -21.03
N VAL A 394 -11.40 26.14 -20.03
CA VAL A 394 -10.86 24.79 -19.86
C VAL A 394 -11.81 23.68 -20.30
N ARG A 395 -13.12 23.93 -20.33
CA ARG A 395 -14.16 22.94 -20.63
C ARG A 395 -13.92 22.20 -21.95
N ASN A 396 -13.71 22.92 -23.03
CA ASN A 396 -13.57 22.34 -24.37
C ASN A 396 -12.26 21.56 -24.53
N LEU A 397 -11.21 21.97 -23.85
CA LEU A 397 -9.89 21.34 -23.92
C LEU A 397 -9.80 20.08 -23.07
N ALA A 398 -10.29 20.15 -21.85
CA ALA A 398 -10.24 19.01 -20.94
C ALA A 398 -11.19 17.86 -21.33
N ALA A 399 -12.26 18.16 -22.09
CA ALA A 399 -13.24 17.17 -22.54
C ALA A 399 -12.85 16.47 -23.85
N HIS A 400 -12.07 17.12 -24.72
CA HIS A 400 -11.86 16.67 -26.11
C HIS A 400 -10.40 16.54 -26.53
N SER A 401 -9.45 16.81 -25.65
CA SER A 401 -8.02 16.75 -25.96
C SER A 401 -7.23 16.05 -24.87
N ILE A 402 -6.20 15.29 -25.27
CA ILE A 402 -5.18 14.79 -24.35
C ILE A 402 -4.29 15.99 -23.98
N VAL A 403 -4.38 16.46 -22.75
CA VAL A 403 -3.66 17.64 -22.26
C VAL A 403 -2.83 17.26 -21.04
N SER A 404 -1.56 17.65 -21.05
CA SER A 404 -0.72 17.68 -19.85
C SER A 404 -1.04 18.96 -19.07
N ALA A 405 -1.98 18.86 -18.12
CA ALA A 405 -2.38 20.00 -17.31
C ALA A 405 -1.35 20.19 -16.16
N THR A 406 -0.36 21.06 -16.40
CA THR A 406 0.55 21.54 -15.35
C THR A 406 0.01 22.83 -14.71
N PRO A 407 0.51 23.25 -13.53
CA PRO A 407 0.13 24.54 -12.93
C PRO A 407 0.36 25.72 -13.89
N GLU A 408 1.45 25.72 -14.64
CA GLU A 408 1.80 26.73 -15.64
C GLU A 408 0.78 26.76 -16.76
N TRP A 409 0.43 25.58 -17.31
CA TRP A 409 -0.60 25.45 -18.34
C TRP A 409 -1.95 26.01 -17.88
N VAL A 410 -2.36 25.68 -16.62
CA VAL A 410 -3.60 26.21 -16.05
C VAL A 410 -3.56 27.73 -15.98
N LYS A 411 -2.46 28.30 -15.49
CA LYS A 411 -2.26 29.75 -15.38
C LYS A 411 -2.28 30.45 -16.72
N GLU A 412 -1.55 29.94 -17.71
CA GLU A 412 -1.52 30.50 -19.07
C GLU A 412 -2.93 30.49 -19.70
N ARG A 413 -3.67 29.42 -19.50
CA ARG A 413 -4.97 29.21 -20.13
C ARG A 413 -6.07 30.02 -19.45
N THR A 414 -6.09 30.05 -18.15
CA THR A 414 -7.18 30.66 -17.36
C THR A 414 -6.88 32.09 -16.92
N GLY A 415 -5.59 32.43 -16.81
CA GLY A 415 -5.12 33.69 -16.23
C GLY A 415 -5.02 33.61 -14.69
N LYS A 416 -5.25 32.42 -14.10
CA LYS A 416 -5.23 32.18 -12.65
C LYS A 416 -4.45 30.92 -12.30
N THR A 417 -3.80 30.94 -11.14
CA THR A 417 -3.18 29.72 -10.60
C THR A 417 -4.26 28.77 -10.11
N VAL A 418 -3.89 27.50 -9.92
CA VAL A 418 -4.80 26.47 -9.38
C VAL A 418 -5.30 26.87 -7.99
N ASP A 419 -4.41 27.43 -7.14
CA ASP A 419 -4.77 27.90 -5.81
C ASP A 419 -5.73 29.08 -5.85
N GLU A 420 -5.53 30.06 -6.74
CA GLU A 420 -6.48 31.17 -6.94
C GLU A 420 -7.85 30.69 -7.38
N ILE A 421 -7.92 29.66 -8.22
CA ILE A 421 -9.19 29.06 -8.64
C ILE A 421 -9.86 28.40 -7.43
N MET A 422 -9.12 27.64 -6.62
CA MET A 422 -9.67 26.98 -5.43
C MET A 422 -10.13 28.00 -4.38
N GLU A 423 -9.42 29.11 -4.21
CA GLU A 423 -9.80 30.22 -3.34
C GLU A 423 -11.13 30.86 -3.77
N ILE A 424 -11.37 31.03 -5.08
CA ILE A 424 -12.65 31.53 -5.60
C ILE A 424 -13.78 30.56 -5.25
N ILE A 425 -13.57 29.26 -5.45
CA ILE A 425 -14.56 28.23 -5.14
C ILE A 425 -14.86 28.24 -3.62
N LYS A 426 -13.83 28.25 -2.78
CA LYS A 426 -13.96 28.31 -1.32
C LYS A 426 -14.73 29.55 -0.87
N TYR A 427 -14.38 30.71 -1.43
CA TYR A 427 -15.09 31.96 -1.13
C TYR A 427 -16.60 31.86 -1.42
N ILE A 428 -16.98 31.35 -2.59
CA ILE A 428 -18.38 31.20 -2.96
C ILE A 428 -19.07 30.21 -2.00
N CYS A 429 -18.47 29.05 -1.74
CA CYS A 429 -19.01 28.04 -0.82
C CYS A 429 -19.26 28.58 0.59
N GLU A 430 -18.32 29.37 1.14
CA GLU A 430 -18.48 30.00 2.46
C GLU A 430 -19.61 31.02 2.47
N LYS A 431 -19.70 31.84 1.44
CA LYS A 431 -20.71 32.89 1.33
C LYS A 431 -22.12 32.36 1.11
N VAL A 432 -22.27 31.20 0.47
CA VAL A 432 -23.60 30.56 0.32
C VAL A 432 -23.89 29.52 1.41
N GLY A 433 -23.07 29.47 2.48
CA GLY A 433 -23.31 28.63 3.66
C GLY A 433 -23.09 27.15 3.43
N ILE A 434 -22.30 26.75 2.39
CA ILE A 434 -21.89 25.34 2.17
C ILE A 434 -20.82 24.95 3.16
N ALA A 435 -19.91 25.86 3.48
CA ALA A 435 -18.84 25.65 4.47
C ALA A 435 -19.00 26.67 5.61
N ASP A 436 -19.00 26.20 6.86
CA ASP A 436 -19.23 27.07 8.02
C ASP A 436 -17.97 27.80 8.50
N SER A 437 -16.79 27.24 8.20
CA SER A 437 -15.52 27.75 8.74
C SER A 437 -14.31 27.15 8.02
N GLN A 438 -13.12 27.71 8.29
CA GLN A 438 -11.84 27.12 7.88
C GLN A 438 -11.64 25.67 8.35
N GLU A 439 -12.33 25.28 9.42
CA GLU A 439 -12.31 23.91 9.94
C GLU A 439 -12.93 22.91 8.97
N SER A 440 -13.93 23.33 8.18
CA SER A 440 -14.52 22.48 7.12
C SER A 440 -13.46 22.10 6.07
N TRP A 441 -12.66 23.06 5.64
CA TRP A 441 -11.60 22.84 4.65
C TRP A 441 -10.45 21.95 5.14
N ARG A 442 -10.24 21.89 6.46
CA ARG A 442 -9.22 21.03 7.09
C ARG A 442 -9.74 19.66 7.50
N SER A 443 -10.95 19.29 7.11
CA SER A 443 -11.58 18.06 7.60
C SER A 443 -10.83 16.78 7.18
N TYR A 444 -10.21 16.74 6.00
CA TYR A 444 -9.34 15.63 5.60
C TYR A 444 -8.05 15.59 6.40
N ASP A 445 -7.43 16.75 6.66
CA ASP A 445 -6.21 16.82 7.47
C ASP A 445 -6.47 16.35 8.92
N ARG A 446 -7.64 16.73 9.49
CA ARG A 446 -8.07 16.24 10.81
C ARG A 446 -8.36 14.75 10.82
N MET A 447 -8.98 14.22 9.77
CA MET A 447 -9.21 12.79 9.61
C MET A 447 -7.88 12.04 9.56
N ASN A 448 -6.93 12.48 8.74
CA ASN A 448 -5.60 11.89 8.64
C ASN A 448 -4.88 11.90 9.99
N LYS A 449 -4.86 13.05 10.65
CA LYS A 449 -4.24 13.18 11.97
C LYS A 449 -4.87 12.20 12.99
N LYS A 450 -6.20 12.08 12.98
CA LYS A 450 -6.90 11.16 13.90
C LYS A 450 -6.56 9.71 13.63
N ILE A 451 -6.53 9.29 12.36
CA ILE A 451 -6.16 7.92 12.01
C ILE A 451 -4.70 7.63 12.41
N ILE A 452 -3.78 8.55 12.10
CA ILE A 452 -2.36 8.40 12.47
C ILE A 452 -2.19 8.29 13.98
N GLU A 453 -2.84 9.16 14.79
CA GLU A 453 -2.81 9.09 16.26
C GLU A 453 -3.33 7.77 16.83
N ARG A 454 -4.29 7.13 16.14
CA ARG A 454 -4.78 5.80 16.53
C ARG A 454 -3.76 4.72 16.23
N LEU A 455 -3.21 4.73 15.01
CA LEU A 455 -2.15 3.80 14.60
C LEU A 455 -0.93 3.88 15.52
N ASP A 456 -0.55 5.08 15.98
CA ASP A 456 0.54 5.26 16.94
C ASP A 456 0.25 4.61 18.30
N LYS A 457 -1.01 4.62 18.74
CA LYS A 457 -1.43 3.98 20.00
C LYS A 457 -1.48 2.45 19.92
N THR A 458 -1.76 1.91 18.73
CA THR A 458 -1.78 0.45 18.49
C THR A 458 -0.36 -0.13 18.44
N GLN A 459 0.66 0.71 18.27
CA GLN A 459 2.09 0.33 18.28
C GLN A 459 2.68 0.19 19.71
N LEU A 460 2.02 0.70 20.73
CA LEU A 460 2.41 0.63 22.15
C LEU A 460 1.72 -0.53 22.87
#